data_f2c34c7ba200988f2e926a9181174a83
#
_entry.id   f2c34c7ba200988f2e926a9181174a83
#
_cell.length_a   1.000
_cell.length_b   1.000
_cell.length_c   1.000
_cell.angle_alpha   90.00
_cell.angle_beta   90.00
_cell.angle_gamma   90.00
#
_symmetry.space_group_name_H-M   'P 1'
#
loop_
_entity.id
_entity.type
_entity.pdbx_description
1 polymer ?
#
loop_
_entity_poly.entity_id
_entity_poly.type
_entity_poly.pdbx_seq_one_letter_code
_entity_poly.pdbx_strand_id
1 'polypeptide(L)'
;SSDLVIWKSDKLKKSIFNKISDLGYKNEETYYGAPKMFYDETSGQYIITWHAGKTGNDGEPSEWKTKRTFYILTSDFKTFTDPKHLFNFTGSDEDMATIDVIIRKVGDEYCALIKDERWPEDAPEVAKTIRMAKSKTLTGPYTNPGAPITSLSVWHEAPILVPTVDGEGFFLYAERYPKQYDMFKASSIDGPWTECYFQGPDARHGCIVRVNEKVYQAILKAYKK
;
A
#
# COMPACT_ATOMS: atom_id res chain seq x y z
N SER A 1 5.01 15.07 -12.49
CA SER A 1 5.84 15.25 -13.69
C SER A 1 5.40 14.26 -14.77
N SER A 2 5.19 14.75 -16.00
CA SER A 2 4.80 13.89 -17.15
C SER A 2 5.98 13.13 -17.76
N ASP A 3 7.20 13.53 -17.45
CA ASP A 3 8.45 12.93 -17.95
C ASP A 3 9.24 12.17 -16.89
N LEU A 4 8.78 12.18 -15.64
CA LEU A 4 9.44 11.57 -14.47
C LEU A 4 10.88 12.08 -14.22
N VAL A 5 11.26 13.21 -14.82
CA VAL A 5 12.58 13.80 -14.68
C VAL A 5 12.53 15.09 -13.85
N ILE A 6 11.55 15.95 -14.11
CA ILE A 6 11.37 17.19 -13.36
C ILE A 6 10.23 17.03 -12.37
N TRP A 7 10.55 17.09 -11.08
CA TRP A 7 9.58 16.95 -9.99
C TRP A 7 9.30 18.32 -9.37
N LYS A 8 8.01 18.61 -9.19
CA LYS A 8 7.54 19.76 -8.43
C LYS A 8 6.74 19.27 -7.24
N SER A 9 6.99 19.83 -6.07
CA SER A 9 6.19 19.57 -4.89
C SER A 9 5.11 20.63 -4.74
N ASP A 10 3.85 20.20 -4.67
CA ASP A 10 2.76 21.04 -4.18
C ASP A 10 2.45 20.68 -2.73
N LYS A 11 2.24 21.71 -1.91
CA LYS A 11 1.83 21.51 -0.52
C LYS A 11 0.34 21.13 -0.52
N LEU A 12 0.03 19.84 -0.46
CA LEU A 12 -1.32 19.41 -0.07
C LEU A 12 -1.68 20.05 1.28
N LYS A 13 -2.90 20.55 1.40
CA LYS A 13 -3.36 21.19 2.63
C LYS A 13 -3.33 20.16 3.78
N LYS A 14 -2.40 20.31 4.70
CA LYS A 14 -2.25 19.44 5.89
C LYS A 14 -3.58 19.23 6.65
N SER A 15 -4.47 20.24 6.61
CA SER A 15 -5.79 20.20 7.25
C SER A 15 -6.67 19.02 6.84
N ILE A 16 -6.52 18.49 5.63
CA ILE A 16 -7.34 17.35 5.17
C ILE A 16 -6.94 16.08 5.92
N PHE A 17 -5.65 15.84 6.06
CA PHE A 17 -5.13 14.65 6.74
C PHE A 17 -5.37 14.71 8.26
N ASN A 18 -5.42 15.91 8.84
CA ASN A 18 -5.64 16.08 10.27
C ASN A 18 -7.08 15.79 10.70
N LYS A 19 -8.05 15.73 9.79
CA LYS A 19 -9.45 15.38 10.11
C LYS A 19 -9.60 13.96 10.67
N ILE A 20 -8.60 13.10 10.60
CA ILE A 20 -8.61 11.80 11.30
C ILE A 20 -8.61 11.95 12.82
N SER A 21 -8.29 13.12 13.36
CA SER A 21 -8.39 13.41 14.80
C SER A 21 -9.81 13.19 15.33
N ASP A 22 -10.83 13.48 14.53
CA ASP A 22 -12.23 13.25 14.86
C ASP A 22 -12.56 11.76 15.02
N LEU A 23 -11.72 10.88 14.48
CA LEU A 23 -11.80 9.44 14.58
C LEU A 23 -10.89 8.87 15.68
N GLY A 24 -10.24 9.73 16.50
CA GLY A 24 -9.33 9.33 17.56
C GLY A 24 -7.93 8.94 17.09
N TYR A 25 -7.52 9.38 15.91
CA TYR A 25 -6.19 9.12 15.34
C TYR A 25 -5.40 10.41 15.18
N LYS A 26 -4.07 10.30 15.18
CA LYS A 26 -3.17 11.43 14.92
C LYS A 26 -2.30 11.16 13.70
N ASN A 27 -2.16 12.18 12.86
CA ASN A 27 -1.06 12.30 11.91
C ASN A 27 0.14 12.94 12.61
N GLU A 28 0.80 12.22 13.48
CA GLU A 28 2.07 12.69 14.02
C GLU A 28 3.19 12.41 13.02
N GLU A 29 4.14 13.32 12.90
CA GLU A 29 5.22 13.26 11.89
C GLU A 29 6.04 11.97 11.94
N THR A 30 6.01 11.25 13.04
CA THR A 30 6.72 9.99 13.25
C THR A 30 5.87 8.74 13.01
N TYR A 31 4.55 8.85 12.85
CA TYR A 31 3.65 7.69 12.88
C TYR A 31 2.65 7.57 11.74
N TYR A 32 2.58 8.55 10.86
CA TYR A 32 1.87 8.36 9.61
C TYR A 32 2.86 8.08 8.49
N GLY A 33 2.50 7.20 7.58
CA GLY A 33 3.45 6.87 6.55
C GLY A 33 2.86 6.13 5.38
N ALA A 34 3.77 5.85 4.46
CA ALA A 34 3.55 5.08 3.26
C ALA A 34 2.31 5.51 2.46
N PRO A 35 2.15 6.82 2.13
CA PRO A 35 1.06 7.24 1.27
C PRO A 35 1.19 6.54 -0.08
N LYS A 36 0.09 5.96 -0.54
CA LYS A 36 -0.02 5.33 -1.85
C LYS A 36 -1.19 5.94 -2.60
N MET A 37 -1.12 5.87 -3.92
CA MET A 37 -2.16 6.40 -4.77
C MET A 37 -2.50 5.40 -5.87
N PHE A 38 -3.79 5.27 -6.15
CA PHE A 38 -4.31 4.52 -7.27
C PHE A 38 -5.34 5.38 -8.02
N TYR A 39 -5.25 5.40 -9.35
CA TYR A 39 -6.27 6.01 -10.21
C TYR A 39 -7.23 4.93 -10.68
N ASP A 40 -8.49 5.12 -10.40
CA ASP A 40 -9.56 4.25 -10.88
C ASP A 40 -10.21 4.83 -12.13
N GLU A 41 -9.91 4.22 -13.27
CA GLU A 41 -10.48 4.62 -14.57
C GLU A 41 -12.01 4.50 -14.61
N THR A 42 -12.59 3.61 -13.79
CA THR A 42 -14.04 3.39 -13.76
C THR A 42 -14.80 4.56 -13.16
N SER A 43 -14.27 5.13 -12.08
CA SER A 43 -14.90 6.27 -11.40
C SER A 43 -14.27 7.62 -11.78
N GLY A 44 -13.13 7.63 -12.47
CA GLY A 44 -12.36 8.83 -12.77
C GLY A 44 -11.74 9.47 -11.52
N GLN A 45 -11.57 8.73 -10.45
CA GLN A 45 -11.07 9.22 -9.17
C GLN A 45 -9.71 8.63 -8.80
N TYR A 46 -8.93 9.41 -8.10
CA TYR A 46 -7.78 8.93 -7.35
C TYR A 46 -8.20 8.59 -5.94
N ILE A 47 -7.79 7.44 -5.44
CA ILE A 47 -7.77 7.12 -4.03
C ILE A 47 -6.36 7.31 -3.50
N ILE A 48 -6.22 8.07 -2.42
CA ILE A 48 -4.96 8.25 -1.71
C ILE A 48 -5.12 7.56 -0.36
N THR A 49 -4.27 6.59 -0.09
CA THR A 49 -4.26 5.82 1.17
C THR A 49 -3.03 6.16 2.00
N TRP A 50 -3.14 6.11 3.30
CA TRP A 50 -2.03 6.18 4.25
C TRP A 50 -2.42 5.48 5.54
N HIS A 51 -1.45 5.23 6.42
CA HIS A 51 -1.77 4.70 7.74
C HIS A 51 -1.47 5.70 8.85
N ALA A 52 -2.23 5.62 9.93
CA ALA A 52 -2.03 6.40 11.13
C ALA A 52 -2.35 5.55 12.37
N GLY A 53 -1.76 5.90 13.51
CA GLY A 53 -2.01 5.26 14.78
C GLY A 53 -2.97 6.05 15.66
N LYS A 54 -3.60 5.40 16.61
CA LYS A 54 -4.36 6.08 17.67
C LYS A 54 -3.43 6.95 18.50
N THR A 55 -3.97 8.03 19.00
CA THR A 55 -3.31 8.81 20.04
C THR A 55 -3.13 7.94 21.28
N GLY A 56 -1.89 7.78 21.75
CA GLY A 56 -1.62 7.21 23.06
C GLY A 56 -2.16 8.13 24.16
N ASN A 57 -2.43 7.57 25.33
CA ASN A 57 -2.71 8.36 26.51
C ASN A 57 -1.44 9.16 26.89
N ASP A 58 -1.62 10.43 27.27
CA ASP A 58 -0.57 11.28 27.84
C ASP A 58 0.67 11.54 26.98
N GLY A 59 0.51 11.56 25.64
CA GLY A 59 1.59 11.90 24.71
C GLY A 59 2.57 10.77 24.40
N GLU A 60 2.28 9.55 24.86
CA GLU A 60 3.03 8.37 24.45
C GLU A 60 2.82 8.06 22.97
N PRO A 61 3.85 7.55 22.27
CA PRO A 61 3.71 7.10 20.88
C PRO A 61 2.59 6.07 20.75
N SER A 62 1.78 6.21 19.71
CA SER A 62 0.77 5.17 19.45
C SER A 62 1.43 3.83 19.17
N GLU A 63 0.98 2.79 19.86
CA GLU A 63 1.47 1.43 19.60
C GLU A 63 1.25 1.02 18.16
N TRP A 64 2.18 0.28 17.57
CA TRP A 64 2.08 -0.22 16.21
C TRP A 64 0.77 -0.97 15.95
N LYS A 65 0.27 -1.72 16.91
CA LYS A 65 -1.00 -2.45 16.83
C LYS A 65 -2.23 -1.56 16.61
N THR A 66 -2.13 -0.24 16.86
CA THR A 66 -3.24 0.69 16.63
C THR A 66 -3.29 1.24 15.21
N LYS A 67 -2.31 0.93 14.36
CA LYS A 67 -2.25 1.43 12.99
C LYS A 67 -3.47 0.96 12.18
N ARG A 68 -4.09 1.92 11.51
CA ARG A 68 -5.19 1.66 10.57
C ARG A 68 -4.96 2.44 9.29
N THR A 69 -5.46 1.89 8.20
CA THR A 69 -5.37 2.53 6.87
C THR A 69 -6.59 3.42 6.65
N PHE A 70 -6.29 4.65 6.26
CA PHE A 70 -7.26 5.67 5.87
C PHE A 70 -7.18 5.93 4.38
N TYR A 71 -8.24 6.52 3.84
CA TYR A 71 -8.26 7.01 2.47
C TYR A 71 -9.02 8.33 2.32
N ILE A 72 -8.70 9.05 1.26
CA ILE A 72 -9.45 10.16 0.69
C ILE A 72 -9.58 9.94 -0.82
N LEU A 73 -10.60 10.55 -1.41
CA LEU A 73 -10.82 10.56 -2.86
C LEU A 73 -10.64 11.96 -3.42
N THR A 74 -10.16 12.04 -4.65
CA THR A 74 -10.09 13.27 -5.43
C THR A 74 -10.09 12.96 -6.92
N SER A 75 -10.65 13.86 -7.74
CA SER A 75 -10.55 13.79 -9.21
C SER A 75 -9.61 14.85 -9.78
N ASP A 76 -9.25 15.86 -9.01
CA ASP A 76 -8.58 17.07 -9.50
C ASP A 76 -7.39 17.55 -8.61
N PHE A 77 -7.11 16.86 -7.52
CA PHE A 77 -6.13 17.25 -6.48
C PHE A 77 -6.36 18.64 -5.87
N LYS A 78 -7.58 19.17 -5.99
CA LYS A 78 -8.02 20.45 -5.41
C LYS A 78 -9.11 20.24 -4.38
N THR A 79 -10.05 19.36 -4.69
CA THR A 79 -11.15 18.96 -3.83
C THR A 79 -10.94 17.52 -3.35
N PHE A 80 -11.17 17.28 -2.08
CA PHE A 80 -10.96 15.99 -1.44
C PHE A 80 -12.14 15.62 -0.56
N THR A 81 -12.45 14.34 -0.50
CA THR A 81 -13.39 13.84 0.52
C THR A 81 -12.79 13.92 1.91
N ASP A 82 -13.63 13.82 2.93
CA ASP A 82 -13.13 13.60 4.28
C ASP A 82 -12.48 12.21 4.41
N PRO A 83 -11.49 12.06 5.29
CA PRO A 83 -10.84 10.79 5.56
C PRO A 83 -11.81 9.76 6.13
N LYS A 84 -11.66 8.51 5.68
CA LYS A 84 -12.40 7.36 6.18
C LYS A 84 -11.45 6.17 6.38
N HIS A 85 -11.83 5.26 7.27
CA HIS A 85 -11.18 3.95 7.32
C HIS A 85 -11.41 3.19 6.02
N LEU A 86 -10.35 2.56 5.49
CA LEU A 86 -10.45 1.75 4.29
C LEU A 86 -11.01 0.35 4.59
N PHE A 87 -10.66 -0.20 5.74
CA PHE A 87 -11.03 -1.54 6.13
C PHE A 87 -11.90 -1.56 7.36
N ASN A 88 -12.78 -2.55 7.41
CA ASN A 88 -13.64 -2.84 8.54
C ASN A 88 -13.71 -4.37 8.70
N PHE A 89 -12.56 -4.97 8.99
CA PHE A 89 -12.41 -6.41 9.13
C PHE A 89 -13.13 -6.93 10.38
N THR A 90 -13.41 -8.21 10.41
CA THR A 90 -14.15 -8.87 11.48
C THR A 90 -13.44 -10.14 11.96
N GLY A 91 -13.88 -10.70 13.09
CA GLY A 91 -13.30 -11.92 13.64
C GLY A 91 -11.83 -11.76 14.03
N SER A 92 -11.00 -12.71 13.66
CA SER A 92 -9.57 -12.72 13.98
C SER A 92 -8.77 -11.56 13.34
N ASP A 93 -9.35 -10.83 12.40
CA ASP A 93 -8.71 -9.71 11.73
C ASP A 93 -9.29 -8.33 12.16
N GLU A 94 -10.24 -8.30 13.10
CA GLU A 94 -10.89 -7.06 13.54
C GLU A 94 -9.90 -6.00 14.05
N ASP A 95 -8.86 -6.44 14.73
CA ASP A 95 -7.81 -5.60 15.31
C ASP A 95 -6.55 -5.51 14.44
N MET A 96 -6.56 -6.07 13.22
CA MET A 96 -5.40 -6.08 12.33
C MET A 96 -4.80 -4.70 12.13
N ALA A 97 -3.55 -4.56 12.50
CA ALA A 97 -2.76 -3.36 12.20
C ALA A 97 -2.38 -3.35 10.73
N THR A 98 -2.98 -2.43 9.96
CA THR A 98 -2.84 -2.35 8.51
C THR A 98 -1.93 -1.21 8.09
N ILE A 99 -0.85 -1.52 7.38
CA ILE A 99 0.08 -0.52 6.84
C ILE A 99 0.45 -0.83 5.38
N ASP A 100 1.11 0.11 4.72
CA ASP A 100 1.69 -0.01 3.37
C ASP A 100 0.72 -0.51 2.29
N VAL A 101 -0.54 -0.13 2.41
CA VAL A 101 -1.59 -0.64 1.54
C VAL A 101 -1.45 -0.11 0.12
N ILE A 102 -1.46 -1.03 -0.85
CA ILE A 102 -1.66 -0.69 -2.26
C ILE A 102 -2.97 -1.28 -2.77
N ILE A 103 -3.61 -0.57 -3.69
CA ILE A 103 -4.82 -1.05 -4.38
C ILE A 103 -4.50 -1.23 -5.86
N ARG A 104 -5.02 -2.31 -6.45
CA ARG A 104 -5.04 -2.54 -7.89
C ARG A 104 -6.38 -3.11 -8.30
N LYS A 105 -6.84 -2.71 -9.47
CA LYS A 105 -8.00 -3.33 -10.10
C LYS A 105 -7.54 -4.49 -10.96
N VAL A 106 -8.12 -5.67 -10.74
CA VAL A 106 -7.85 -6.90 -11.49
C VAL A 106 -9.19 -7.47 -11.94
N GLY A 107 -9.46 -7.42 -13.22
CA GLY A 107 -10.79 -7.69 -13.73
C GLY A 107 -11.81 -6.68 -13.18
N ASP A 108 -12.84 -7.18 -12.55
CA ASP A 108 -13.92 -6.39 -11.93
C ASP A 108 -13.78 -6.26 -10.40
N GLU A 109 -12.63 -6.67 -9.84
CA GLU A 109 -12.35 -6.57 -8.41
C GLU A 109 -11.20 -5.60 -8.09
N TYR A 110 -11.31 -4.95 -6.94
CA TYR A 110 -10.23 -4.19 -6.34
C TYR A 110 -9.52 -5.08 -5.33
N CYS A 111 -8.24 -5.30 -5.57
CA CYS A 111 -7.34 -6.07 -4.72
C CYS A 111 -6.49 -5.12 -3.89
N ALA A 112 -6.63 -5.17 -2.58
CA ALA A 112 -5.81 -4.43 -1.63
C ALA A 112 -4.75 -5.37 -1.04
N LEU A 113 -3.47 -5.11 -1.31
CA LEU A 113 -2.37 -5.80 -0.65
C LEU A 113 -1.97 -4.98 0.57
N ILE A 114 -1.84 -5.67 1.69
CA ILE A 114 -1.76 -5.08 3.02
C ILE A 114 -0.61 -5.74 3.75
N LYS A 115 0.27 -4.94 4.35
CA LYS A 115 1.13 -5.49 5.38
C LYS A 115 0.34 -5.67 6.66
N ASP A 116 0.32 -6.89 7.18
CA ASP A 116 -0.16 -7.19 8.52
C ASP A 116 0.93 -6.83 9.53
N GLU A 117 0.76 -5.71 10.25
CA GLU A 117 1.79 -5.20 11.13
C GLU A 117 1.72 -5.78 12.54
N ARG A 118 0.78 -6.68 12.82
CA ARG A 118 0.72 -7.37 14.12
C ARG A 118 2.05 -8.07 14.44
N TRP A 119 2.29 -8.28 15.72
CA TRP A 119 3.46 -9.02 16.18
C TRP A 119 3.18 -10.52 16.17
N PRO A 120 4.21 -11.37 15.99
CA PRO A 120 4.04 -12.84 16.01
C PRO A 120 3.41 -13.38 17.29
N GLU A 121 3.60 -12.69 18.42
CA GLU A 121 2.98 -13.05 19.70
C GLU A 121 1.46 -12.87 19.68
N ASP A 122 0.96 -11.89 18.93
CA ASP A 122 -0.47 -11.58 18.81
C ASP A 122 -1.14 -12.35 17.67
N ALA A 123 -0.40 -12.64 16.59
CA ALA A 123 -0.95 -13.27 15.38
C ALA A 123 0.08 -14.17 14.68
N PRO A 124 0.48 -15.29 15.28
CA PRO A 124 1.63 -16.11 14.84
C PRO A 124 1.49 -16.66 13.41
N GLU A 125 0.27 -16.82 12.92
CA GLU A 125 0.01 -17.42 11.60
C GLU A 125 -0.02 -16.41 10.45
N VAL A 126 -0.02 -15.10 10.75
CA VAL A 126 -0.22 -14.05 9.73
C VAL A 126 0.66 -12.82 9.90
N ALA A 127 1.25 -12.63 11.07
CA ALA A 127 1.98 -11.43 11.42
C ALA A 127 3.17 -11.14 10.48
N LYS A 128 3.43 -9.86 10.23
CA LYS A 128 4.58 -9.36 9.45
C LYS A 128 4.62 -9.85 7.99
N THR A 129 3.49 -10.30 7.46
CA THR A 129 3.34 -10.80 6.09
C THR A 129 2.54 -9.84 5.22
N ILE A 130 2.57 -10.08 3.91
CA ILE A 130 1.67 -9.44 2.96
C ILE A 130 0.45 -10.35 2.77
N ARG A 131 -0.72 -9.75 2.94
CA ARG A 131 -2.02 -10.40 2.77
C ARG A 131 -2.87 -9.60 1.78
N MET A 132 -3.93 -10.18 1.26
CA MET A 132 -4.79 -9.54 0.26
C MET A 132 -6.25 -9.61 0.67
N ALA A 133 -6.92 -8.44 0.59
CA ALA A 133 -8.37 -8.29 0.72
C ALA A 133 -8.95 -7.85 -0.62
N LYS A 134 -10.20 -8.21 -0.91
CA LYS A 134 -10.89 -7.90 -2.17
C LYS A 134 -12.19 -7.15 -1.96
N SER A 135 -12.56 -6.35 -2.94
CA SER A 135 -13.85 -5.66 -2.99
C SER A 135 -14.35 -5.49 -4.43
N LYS A 136 -15.66 -5.37 -4.61
CA LYS A 136 -16.27 -4.96 -5.89
C LYS A 136 -16.29 -3.45 -6.09
N THR A 137 -15.96 -2.68 -5.06
CA THR A 137 -15.90 -1.21 -5.13
C THR A 137 -14.57 -0.69 -4.59
N LEU A 138 -14.12 0.44 -5.13
CA LEU A 138 -12.82 1.04 -4.78
C LEU A 138 -12.63 1.28 -3.28
N THR A 139 -13.69 1.66 -2.60
CA THR A 139 -13.67 2.04 -1.18
C THR A 139 -14.20 0.97 -0.23
N GLY A 140 -14.41 -0.25 -0.73
CA GLY A 140 -14.96 -1.34 0.08
C GLY A 140 -16.50 -1.44 0.04
N PRO A 141 -17.10 -2.33 0.86
CA PRO A 141 -16.40 -3.13 1.86
C PRO A 141 -15.42 -4.14 1.25
N TYR A 142 -14.26 -4.24 1.87
CA TYR A 142 -13.29 -5.28 1.56
C TYR A 142 -13.56 -6.53 2.38
N THR A 143 -13.33 -7.71 1.79
CA THR A 143 -13.33 -8.99 2.53
C THR A 143 -12.26 -8.97 3.63
N ASN A 144 -12.36 -9.84 4.61
CA ASN A 144 -11.21 -10.16 5.44
C ASN A 144 -10.04 -10.61 4.56
N PRO A 145 -8.80 -10.27 4.91
CA PRO A 145 -7.65 -10.69 4.10
C PRO A 145 -7.47 -12.20 4.13
N GLY A 146 -7.06 -12.74 2.98
CA GLY A 146 -6.71 -14.15 2.84
C GLY A 146 -5.47 -14.56 3.63
N ALA A 147 -5.02 -15.79 3.41
CA ALA A 147 -3.78 -16.30 3.97
C ALA A 147 -2.56 -15.44 3.55
N PRO A 148 -1.43 -15.53 4.29
CA PRO A 148 -0.19 -14.88 3.90
C PRO A 148 0.25 -15.25 2.48
N ILE A 149 0.61 -14.24 1.69
CA ILE A 149 1.26 -14.41 0.39
C ILE A 149 2.76 -14.63 0.58
N THR A 150 3.35 -13.95 1.54
CA THR A 150 4.78 -14.03 1.85
C THR A 150 5.05 -14.95 3.04
N SER A 151 6.29 -15.39 3.17
CA SER A 151 6.71 -16.30 4.23
C SER A 151 6.59 -15.67 5.63
N LEU A 152 6.19 -16.45 6.62
CA LEU A 152 6.21 -16.09 8.03
C LEU A 152 7.63 -15.99 8.64
N SER A 153 8.62 -16.60 8.01
CA SER A 153 10.01 -16.61 8.49
C SER A 153 10.76 -15.31 8.19
N VAL A 154 10.18 -14.45 7.36
CA VAL A 154 10.80 -13.19 6.91
C VAL A 154 9.76 -12.07 6.97
N TRP A 155 10.12 -10.96 7.57
CA TRP A 155 9.25 -9.79 7.62
C TRP A 155 9.24 -9.08 6.28
N HIS A 156 8.05 -8.98 5.68
CA HIS A 156 7.85 -8.27 4.44
C HIS A 156 6.96 -7.05 4.64
N GLU A 157 7.28 -5.98 3.92
CA GLU A 157 6.50 -4.74 3.92
C GLU A 157 6.46 -4.10 2.53
N ALA A 158 5.81 -2.96 2.39
CA ALA A 158 5.76 -2.14 1.17
C ALA A 158 5.48 -2.94 -0.12
N PRO A 159 4.37 -3.69 -0.21
CA PRO A 159 4.07 -4.49 -1.39
C PRO A 159 3.92 -3.63 -2.65
N ILE A 160 4.35 -4.17 -3.79
CA ILE A 160 4.17 -3.59 -5.12
C ILE A 160 3.64 -4.69 -6.03
N LEU A 161 2.42 -4.52 -6.54
CA LEU A 161 1.80 -5.47 -7.46
C LEU A 161 1.80 -4.91 -8.87
N VAL A 162 2.31 -5.68 -9.82
CA VAL A 162 2.28 -5.35 -11.25
C VAL A 162 1.90 -6.57 -12.09
N PRO A 163 1.16 -6.40 -13.19
CA PRO A 163 0.97 -7.48 -14.14
C PRO A 163 2.30 -7.83 -14.83
N THR A 164 2.45 -9.06 -15.25
CA THR A 164 3.56 -9.49 -16.12
C THR A 164 3.48 -8.76 -17.46
N VAL A 165 4.60 -8.69 -18.18
CA VAL A 165 4.67 -7.95 -19.47
C VAL A 165 3.76 -8.57 -20.52
N ASP A 166 3.63 -9.89 -20.53
CA ASP A 166 2.74 -10.66 -21.39
C ASP A 166 1.27 -10.61 -20.97
N GLY A 167 0.99 -10.12 -19.75
CA GLY A 167 -0.37 -10.06 -19.20
C GLY A 167 -0.90 -11.40 -18.67
N GLU A 168 -0.07 -12.45 -18.64
CA GLU A 168 -0.47 -13.80 -18.23
C GLU A 168 -0.34 -14.07 -16.74
N GLY A 169 0.00 -13.05 -15.95
CA GLY A 169 0.16 -13.20 -14.50
C GLY A 169 0.56 -11.91 -13.81
N PHE A 170 1.11 -12.08 -12.62
CA PHE A 170 1.45 -10.98 -11.73
C PHE A 170 2.82 -11.19 -11.10
N PHE A 171 3.51 -10.09 -10.86
CA PHE A 171 4.62 -10.01 -9.93
C PHE A 171 4.20 -9.23 -8.69
N LEU A 172 4.53 -9.78 -7.54
CA LEU A 172 4.49 -9.08 -6.26
C LEU A 172 5.95 -8.88 -5.80
N TYR A 173 6.33 -7.64 -5.61
CA TYR A 173 7.58 -7.29 -4.93
C TYR A 173 7.21 -6.87 -3.52
N ALA A 174 7.93 -7.41 -2.54
CA ALA A 174 7.77 -7.05 -1.15
C ALA A 174 9.14 -6.74 -0.54
N GLU A 175 9.23 -5.66 0.20
CA GLU A 175 10.48 -5.31 0.85
C GLU A 175 10.74 -6.28 2.00
N ARG A 176 11.86 -6.97 1.92
CA ARG A 176 12.42 -7.74 3.05
C ARG A 176 13.06 -6.76 4.01
N TYR A 177 12.42 -6.54 5.15
CA TYR A 177 12.95 -5.62 6.13
C TYR A 177 14.39 -6.00 6.53
N PRO A 178 15.38 -5.07 6.56
CA PRO A 178 15.20 -3.62 6.38
C PRO A 178 15.59 -3.06 5.00
N LYS A 179 15.99 -3.84 3.99
CA LYS A 179 16.60 -3.24 2.80
C LYS A 179 16.44 -3.95 1.46
N GLN A 180 16.07 -5.20 1.42
CA GLN A 180 16.01 -5.97 0.16
C GLN A 180 14.59 -6.08 -0.35
N TYR A 181 14.46 -6.41 -1.63
CA TYR A 181 13.17 -6.81 -2.20
C TYR A 181 13.20 -8.29 -2.55
N ASP A 182 12.16 -9.00 -2.16
CA ASP A 182 11.83 -10.30 -2.69
C ASP A 182 10.77 -10.16 -3.78
N MET A 183 10.80 -11.07 -4.74
CA MET A 183 9.84 -11.13 -5.83
C MET A 183 9.07 -12.43 -5.78
N PHE A 184 7.77 -12.33 -5.95
CA PHE A 184 6.87 -13.47 -6.07
C PHE A 184 6.13 -13.39 -7.40
N LYS A 185 5.87 -14.53 -8.02
CA LYS A 185 5.11 -14.66 -9.27
C LYS A 185 3.90 -15.55 -9.08
N ALA A 186 2.80 -15.19 -9.74
CA ALA A 186 1.61 -16.04 -9.88
C ALA A 186 0.97 -15.85 -11.24
N SER A 187 0.32 -16.89 -11.78
CA SER A 187 -0.51 -16.79 -12.99
C SER A 187 -1.89 -16.23 -12.71
N SER A 188 -2.33 -16.25 -11.46
CA SER A 188 -3.60 -15.68 -11.01
C SER A 188 -3.35 -14.76 -9.82
N ILE A 189 -4.17 -13.74 -9.65
CA ILE A 189 -4.12 -12.86 -8.48
C ILE A 189 -4.35 -13.62 -7.17
N ASP A 190 -5.07 -14.73 -7.22
CA ASP A 190 -5.34 -15.60 -6.08
C ASP A 190 -4.21 -16.60 -5.78
N GLY A 191 -3.16 -16.57 -6.58
CA GLY A 191 -2.02 -17.48 -6.45
C GLY A 191 -2.21 -18.81 -7.22
N PRO A 192 -1.45 -19.84 -6.86
CA PRO A 192 -0.41 -19.82 -5.83
C PRO A 192 0.74 -18.87 -6.20
N TRP A 193 1.28 -18.21 -5.17
CA TRP A 193 2.44 -17.33 -5.31
C TRP A 193 3.73 -18.12 -5.07
N THR A 194 4.70 -17.95 -5.96
CA THR A 194 6.00 -18.59 -5.87
C THR A 194 7.10 -17.56 -5.80
N GLU A 195 7.97 -17.66 -4.79
CA GLU A 195 9.15 -16.80 -4.69
C GLU A 195 10.10 -17.05 -5.85
N CYS A 196 10.61 -15.98 -6.42
CA CYS A 196 11.54 -16.00 -7.54
C CYS A 196 12.82 -15.25 -7.18
N TYR A 197 13.93 -15.66 -7.78
CA TYR A 197 15.17 -14.91 -7.63
C TYR A 197 15.02 -13.49 -8.19
N PHE A 198 15.38 -12.51 -7.38
CA PHE A 198 15.38 -11.10 -7.75
C PHE A 198 16.55 -10.38 -7.09
N GLN A 199 17.33 -9.69 -7.91
CA GLN A 199 18.38 -8.80 -7.43
C GLN A 199 17.87 -7.36 -7.59
N GLY A 200 17.19 -6.89 -6.56
CA GLY A 200 16.63 -5.54 -6.51
C GLY A 200 17.64 -4.47 -6.10
N PRO A 201 17.25 -3.21 -6.21
CA PRO A 201 18.05 -2.09 -5.70
C PRO A 201 18.06 -2.10 -4.16
N ASP A 202 19.13 -1.58 -3.58
CA ASP A 202 19.19 -1.26 -2.14
C ASP A 202 18.36 0.03 -1.89
N ALA A 203 17.06 -0.12 -1.87
CA ALA A 203 16.11 0.97 -1.72
C ALA A 203 14.92 0.51 -0.88
N ARG A 204 14.20 1.47 -0.30
CA ARG A 204 13.00 1.21 0.50
C ARG A 204 11.78 1.89 -0.11
N HIS A 205 10.62 1.27 0.11
CA HIS A 205 9.30 1.80 -0.23
C HIS A 205 9.19 2.29 -1.68
N GLY A 206 9.74 1.52 -2.61
CA GLY A 206 9.71 1.83 -4.04
C GLY A 206 8.30 1.74 -4.64
N CYS A 207 8.22 2.10 -5.90
CA CYS A 207 7.08 1.83 -6.76
C CYS A 207 7.56 1.42 -8.15
N ILE A 208 6.74 0.64 -8.84
CA ILE A 208 6.99 0.25 -10.23
C ILE A 208 5.90 0.88 -11.08
N VAL A 209 6.30 1.63 -12.09
CA VAL A 209 5.41 2.25 -13.05
C VAL A 209 5.78 1.85 -14.48
N ARG A 210 4.77 1.56 -15.27
CA ARG A 210 4.97 1.31 -16.69
C ARG A 210 5.15 2.64 -17.41
N VAL A 211 6.21 2.77 -18.19
CA VAL A 211 6.49 3.95 -19.00
C VAL A 211 6.64 3.55 -20.47
N ASN A 212 6.40 4.49 -21.37
CA ASN A 212 6.72 4.31 -22.78
C ASN A 212 8.22 4.56 -23.04
N GLU A 213 8.69 4.14 -24.22
CA GLU A 213 10.09 4.25 -24.61
C GLU A 213 10.63 5.70 -24.52
N LYS A 214 9.84 6.68 -24.92
CA LYS A 214 10.25 8.11 -24.85
C LYS A 214 10.57 8.54 -23.42
N VAL A 215 9.71 8.19 -22.46
CA VAL A 215 9.93 8.49 -21.03
C VAL A 215 11.10 7.71 -20.49
N TYR A 216 11.23 6.43 -20.85
CA TYR A 216 12.38 5.60 -20.45
C TYR A 216 13.71 6.20 -20.90
N GLN A 217 13.83 6.61 -22.18
CA GLN A 217 15.04 7.23 -22.69
C GLN A 217 15.33 8.59 -22.02
N ALA A 218 14.30 9.38 -21.69
CA ALA A 218 14.47 10.62 -20.95
C ALA A 218 15.04 10.38 -19.54
N ILE A 219 14.55 9.37 -18.83
CA ILE A 219 15.06 8.94 -17.52
C ILE A 219 16.52 8.50 -17.63
N LEU A 220 16.82 7.63 -18.58
CA LEU A 220 18.20 7.17 -18.80
C LEU A 220 19.15 8.32 -19.06
N LYS A 221 18.75 9.28 -19.90
CA LYS A 221 19.56 10.47 -20.20
C LYS A 221 19.78 11.35 -18.97
N ALA A 222 18.76 11.51 -18.13
CA ALA A 222 18.82 12.40 -16.97
C ALA A 222 19.62 11.79 -15.79
N TYR A 223 19.57 10.46 -15.61
CA TYR A 223 20.15 9.78 -14.45
C TYR A 223 21.30 8.81 -14.78
N LYS A 224 21.71 8.76 -16.03
CA LYS A 224 22.91 8.02 -16.41
C LYS A 224 24.14 8.70 -15.78
N LYS A 225 24.74 8.03 -14.79
CA LYS A 225 26.06 8.38 -14.27
C LYS A 225 27.13 7.75 -15.13
#